data_b6c8847cf78518639c50a788afdfc39e
#
_entry.id   b6c8847cf78518639c50a788afdfc39e
#
_cell.length_a   1.000
_cell.length_b   1.000
_cell.length_c   1.000
_cell.angle_alpha   90.00
_cell.angle_beta   90.00
_cell.angle_gamma   90.00
#
_symmetry.space_group_name_H-M   'P 1'
#
loop_
_entity.id
_entity.type
_entity.pdbx_description
1 polymer ?
#
loop_
_entity_poly.entity_id
_entity_poly.type
_entity_poly.pdbx_seq_one_letter_code
_entity_poly.pdbx_strand_id
1 'polypeptide(L)'
;YDWGSAASPVLHGDRLYFVNDNEEDSRLVALDKRTGDEIWNIKRDEKSNWATPYIWENELRTEIITPGTGKVRAYDLDGKPLYEFGGMSSITIATPYADSGLLYVSSGYVLDKKKPLFAIRPGATGDSLGKEETSNDYIAWCQKQAGPYNPSTIVYGDLLYVLLDRGFLACYDAKTGKQVYGKQRIPNGKNFTASPWAYEGKIFCLNEDGVTFVFRAGREYELLRTNSLTDDTMCMATPAMAQGKLLIRTDSGIYCIEQSAKP
;
A
#
# COMPACT_ATOMS: atom_id res chain seq x y z
N TYR A 1 21.27 -2.32 0.49
CA TYR A 1 20.80 -3.42 -0.37
C TYR A 1 21.00 -3.07 -1.83
N ASP A 2 21.49 -4.01 -2.63
CA ASP A 2 21.72 -3.81 -4.08
C ASP A 2 20.45 -4.05 -4.93
N TRP A 3 19.27 -3.81 -4.38
CA TRP A 3 17.99 -4.08 -5.07
C TRP A 3 17.46 -2.88 -5.86
N GLY A 4 18.15 -1.75 -5.80
CA GLY A 4 17.71 -0.51 -6.44
C GLY A 4 16.51 0.14 -5.74
N SER A 5 16.05 1.27 -6.30
CA SER A 5 14.87 2.00 -5.83
C SER A 5 13.63 1.56 -6.60
N ALA A 6 12.48 1.46 -5.94
CA ALA A 6 11.20 1.10 -6.56
C ALA A 6 10.04 2.03 -6.14
N ALA A 7 10.29 3.04 -5.29
CA ALA A 7 9.29 4.02 -4.95
C ALA A 7 8.89 4.83 -6.20
N SER A 8 7.59 4.91 -6.48
CA SER A 8 7.09 5.74 -7.57
C SER A 8 7.00 7.21 -7.17
N PRO A 9 7.20 8.16 -8.10
CA PRO A 9 6.90 9.55 -7.84
C PRO A 9 5.38 9.78 -7.76
N VAL A 10 4.96 10.80 -7.00
CA VAL A 10 3.56 11.19 -6.87
C VAL A 10 3.37 12.67 -7.24
N LEU A 11 2.25 12.97 -7.89
CA LEU A 11 1.88 14.32 -8.30
C LEU A 11 0.85 14.90 -7.34
N HIS A 12 1.06 16.19 -6.96
CA HIS A 12 0.04 17.00 -6.32
C HIS A 12 0.18 18.46 -6.74
N GLY A 13 -0.91 19.04 -7.24
CA GLY A 13 -0.86 20.39 -7.80
C GLY A 13 0.15 20.50 -8.95
N ASP A 14 1.10 21.40 -8.82
CA ASP A 14 2.17 21.63 -9.81
C ASP A 14 3.50 20.98 -9.42
N ARG A 15 3.52 20.11 -8.41
CA ARG A 15 4.72 19.47 -7.88
C ARG A 15 4.72 17.96 -8.07
N LEU A 16 5.90 17.43 -8.34
CA LEU A 16 6.23 16.01 -8.34
C LEU A 16 7.05 15.71 -7.07
N TYR A 17 6.60 14.78 -6.26
CA TYR A 17 7.32 14.35 -5.06
C TYR A 17 7.84 12.93 -5.25
N PHE A 18 9.07 12.68 -4.82
CA PHE A 18 9.61 11.33 -4.76
C PHE A 18 10.55 11.13 -3.57
N VAL A 19 10.62 9.89 -3.14
CA VAL A 19 11.53 9.43 -2.09
C VAL A 19 12.63 8.61 -2.75
N ASN A 20 13.88 8.90 -2.37
CA ASN A 20 15.04 8.09 -2.71
C ASN A 20 15.76 7.71 -1.41
N ASP A 21 15.24 6.66 -0.75
CA ASP A 21 15.82 6.17 0.49
C ASP A 21 16.80 5.03 0.23
N ASN A 22 18.02 5.18 0.74
CA ASN A 22 19.13 4.25 0.57
C ASN A 22 20.11 4.34 1.77
N GLU A 23 21.18 3.55 1.77
CA GLU A 23 22.13 3.51 2.89
C GLU A 23 23.11 4.70 2.93
N GLU A 24 23.19 5.52 1.88
CA GLU A 24 24.21 6.57 1.74
C GLU A 24 23.62 7.98 1.88
N ASP A 25 22.62 8.31 1.06
CA ASP A 25 22.07 9.66 0.96
C ASP A 25 20.56 9.64 0.67
N SER A 26 19.81 9.38 1.71
CA SER A 26 18.33 9.32 1.63
C SER A 26 17.72 10.71 1.54
N ARG A 27 16.77 10.87 0.60
CA ARG A 27 16.16 12.16 0.29
C ARG A 27 14.67 12.08 0.01
N LEU A 28 13.96 13.14 0.36
CA LEU A 28 12.63 13.47 -0.15
C LEU A 28 12.78 14.73 -0.99
N VAL A 29 12.27 14.71 -2.23
CA VAL A 29 12.49 15.77 -3.21
C VAL A 29 11.15 16.23 -3.79
N ALA A 30 11.01 17.53 -4.00
CA ALA A 30 9.92 18.10 -4.78
C ALA A 30 10.48 18.81 -6.01
N LEU A 31 9.90 18.52 -7.18
CA LEU A 31 10.22 19.12 -8.45
C LEU A 31 9.00 19.84 -9.01
N ASP A 32 9.23 20.88 -9.81
CA ASP A 32 8.20 21.42 -10.70
C ASP A 32 7.85 20.37 -11.77
N LYS A 33 6.58 20.00 -11.87
CA LYS A 33 6.14 18.91 -12.76
C LYS A 33 6.31 19.20 -14.25
N ARG A 34 6.48 20.46 -14.66
CA ARG A 34 6.59 20.86 -16.07
C ARG A 34 8.04 21.03 -16.51
N THR A 35 8.88 21.59 -15.64
CA THR A 35 10.28 21.88 -15.96
C THR A 35 11.24 20.83 -15.44
N GLY A 36 10.87 20.11 -14.36
CA GLY A 36 11.74 19.21 -13.63
C GLY A 36 12.72 19.92 -12.69
N ASP A 37 12.61 21.26 -12.54
CA ASP A 37 13.46 22.01 -11.63
C ASP A 37 13.18 21.63 -10.18
N GLU A 38 14.25 21.53 -9.40
CA GLU A 38 14.14 21.26 -7.97
C GLU A 38 13.53 22.45 -7.22
N ILE A 39 12.41 22.21 -6.52
CA ILE A 39 11.78 23.20 -5.65
C ILE A 39 12.40 23.11 -4.26
N TRP A 40 12.55 21.91 -3.73
CA TRP A 40 13.26 21.63 -2.49
C TRP A 40 13.74 20.19 -2.43
N ASN A 41 14.73 19.94 -1.58
CA ASN A 41 15.38 18.65 -1.39
C ASN A 41 15.79 18.50 0.07
N ILE A 42 15.19 17.54 0.77
CA ILE A 42 15.45 17.31 2.19
C ILE A 42 16.19 16.00 2.41
N LYS A 43 17.26 16.08 3.19
CA LYS A 43 17.97 14.91 3.66
C LYS A 43 17.10 14.17 4.69
N ARG A 44 17.06 12.84 4.58
CA ARG A 44 16.35 11.95 5.48
C ARG A 44 17.35 11.04 6.21
N ASP A 45 17.11 10.81 7.50
CA ASP A 45 17.75 9.74 8.24
C ASP A 45 16.93 8.46 8.03
N GLU A 46 17.17 7.81 6.89
CA GLU A 46 16.43 6.61 6.48
C GLU A 46 17.37 5.62 5.79
N LYS A 47 16.99 4.36 5.77
CA LYS A 47 17.64 3.28 5.02
C LYS A 47 16.78 2.88 3.85
N SER A 48 17.30 2.00 2.98
CA SER A 48 16.56 1.49 1.83
C SER A 48 15.17 1.03 2.22
N ASN A 49 14.17 1.59 1.56
CA ASN A 49 12.80 1.12 1.54
C ASN A 49 12.20 1.36 0.16
N TRP A 50 11.05 0.75 -0.13
CA TRP A 50 10.47 0.70 -1.47
C TRP A 50 9.05 1.22 -1.52
N ALA A 51 8.53 1.74 -0.40
CA ALA A 51 7.18 2.28 -0.34
C ALA A 51 7.08 3.60 -1.14
N THR A 52 6.08 3.68 -2.00
CA THR A 52 5.72 4.94 -2.67
C THR A 52 5.17 5.93 -1.63
N PRO A 53 5.57 7.20 -1.63
CA PRO A 53 4.98 8.22 -0.77
C PRO A 53 3.50 8.41 -1.12
N TYR A 54 2.71 8.88 -0.17
CA TYR A 54 1.29 9.14 -0.36
C TYR A 54 0.94 10.58 0.01
N ILE A 55 0.19 11.27 -0.83
CA ILE A 55 -0.35 12.60 -0.51
C ILE A 55 -1.71 12.41 0.17
N TRP A 56 -1.75 12.70 1.45
CA TRP A 56 -2.96 12.62 2.25
C TRP A 56 -3.63 13.99 2.36
N GLU A 57 -4.64 14.21 1.54
CA GLU A 57 -5.56 15.33 1.70
C GLU A 57 -6.60 14.97 2.76
N ASN A 58 -6.54 15.59 3.90
CA ASN A 58 -7.47 15.38 5.00
C ASN A 58 -8.19 16.68 5.38
N GLU A 59 -9.14 16.61 6.29
CA GLU A 59 -9.96 17.76 6.70
C GLU A 59 -9.17 18.91 7.35
N LEU A 60 -7.95 18.67 7.82
CA LEU A 60 -7.12 19.66 8.51
C LEU A 60 -6.00 20.21 7.63
N ARG A 61 -5.42 19.39 6.77
CA ARG A 61 -4.28 19.78 5.93
C ARG A 61 -3.93 18.69 4.90
N THR A 62 -3.01 19.03 3.99
CA THR A 62 -2.39 18.06 3.08
C THR A 62 -1.02 17.64 3.62
N GLU A 63 -0.75 16.34 3.61
CA GLU A 63 0.47 15.74 4.17
C GLU A 63 1.14 14.80 3.17
N ILE A 64 2.47 14.79 3.16
CA ILE A 64 3.28 13.80 2.44
C ILE A 64 3.63 12.69 3.43
N ILE A 65 3.09 11.50 3.24
CA ILE A 65 3.32 10.34 4.10
C ILE A 65 4.40 9.47 3.49
N THR A 66 5.45 9.20 4.26
CA THR A 66 6.60 8.41 3.80
C THR A 66 6.87 7.27 4.78
N PRO A 67 6.37 6.06 4.51
CA PRO A 67 6.79 4.89 5.28
C PRO A 67 8.28 4.61 5.04
N GLY A 68 8.96 4.12 6.07
CA GLY A 68 10.38 3.82 6.00
C GLY A 68 10.78 2.70 6.95
N THR A 69 12.08 2.52 7.16
CA THR A 69 12.66 1.51 8.04
C THR A 69 12.30 1.78 9.49
N GLY A 70 11.48 0.92 10.05
CA GLY A 70 11.08 0.99 11.46
C GLY A 70 10.11 2.12 11.81
N LYS A 71 9.87 3.09 10.93
CA LYS A 71 9.02 4.25 11.22
C LYS A 71 8.32 4.84 9.98
N VAL A 72 7.33 5.68 10.25
CA VAL A 72 6.63 6.51 9.27
C VAL A 72 6.91 7.97 9.58
N ARG A 73 7.12 8.79 8.56
CA ARG A 73 7.24 10.24 8.68
C ARG A 73 6.19 10.94 7.83
N ALA A 74 5.70 12.05 8.34
CA ALA A 74 4.82 12.96 7.60
C ALA A 74 5.46 14.34 7.48
N TYR A 75 5.25 14.96 6.32
CA TYR A 75 5.73 16.31 6.00
C TYR A 75 4.58 17.12 5.43
N ASP A 76 4.68 18.46 5.55
CA ASP A 76 3.84 19.34 4.72
C ASP A 76 4.35 19.39 3.28
N LEU A 77 3.63 20.09 2.40
CA LEU A 77 3.98 20.19 0.98
C LEU A 77 5.27 20.99 0.72
N ASP A 78 5.77 21.72 1.70
CA ASP A 78 7.03 22.46 1.65
C ASP A 78 8.21 21.70 2.30
N GLY A 79 7.95 20.42 2.67
CA GLY A 79 8.97 19.52 3.19
C GLY A 79 9.26 19.67 4.68
N LYS A 80 8.49 20.46 5.42
CA LYS A 80 8.63 20.61 6.87
C LYS A 80 8.09 19.37 7.57
N PRO A 81 8.86 18.73 8.48
CA PRO A 81 8.37 17.61 9.27
C PRO A 81 7.15 17.98 10.12
N LEU A 82 6.13 17.14 10.10
CA LEU A 82 4.90 17.28 10.88
C LEU A 82 4.92 16.34 12.08
N TYR A 83 5.17 15.06 11.83
CA TYR A 83 5.27 14.03 12.86
C TYR A 83 6.03 12.80 12.35
N GLU A 84 6.45 11.95 13.28
CA GLU A 84 6.92 10.61 13.01
C GLU A 84 6.43 9.63 14.09
N PHE A 85 6.35 8.35 13.73
CA PHE A 85 6.06 7.29 14.70
C PHE A 85 6.73 5.98 14.30
N GLY A 86 7.05 5.17 15.32
CA GLY A 86 7.76 3.91 15.15
C GLY A 86 6.82 2.71 15.01
N GLY A 87 7.42 1.53 15.01
CA GLY A 87 6.70 0.25 15.03
C GLY A 87 6.61 -0.48 13.71
N MET A 88 7.12 0.10 12.62
CA MET A 88 7.17 -0.53 11.30
C MET A 88 8.21 -1.65 11.23
N SER A 89 8.11 -2.49 10.20
CA SER A 89 9.15 -3.47 9.83
C SER A 89 10.42 -2.78 9.33
N SER A 90 11.53 -3.52 9.27
CA SER A 90 12.81 -3.04 8.75
C SER A 90 12.78 -2.78 7.23
N ILE A 91 11.88 -3.42 6.50
CA ILE A 91 11.66 -3.20 5.07
C ILE A 91 10.18 -2.86 4.86
N THR A 92 9.92 -1.72 4.21
CA THR A 92 8.57 -1.26 3.91
C THR A 92 8.40 -1.13 2.39
N ILE A 93 7.35 -1.76 1.86
CA ILE A 93 7.03 -1.79 0.43
C ILE A 93 5.61 -1.30 0.19
N ALA A 94 4.65 -1.73 1.01
CA ALA A 94 3.24 -1.38 0.89
C ALA A 94 3.03 0.14 0.88
N THR A 95 2.33 0.62 -0.15
CA THR A 95 1.97 2.04 -0.29
C THR A 95 0.84 2.38 0.69
N PRO A 96 0.97 3.47 1.47
CA PRO A 96 -0.14 3.99 2.27
C PRO A 96 -1.24 4.54 1.39
N TYR A 97 -2.45 4.63 1.96
CA TYR A 97 -3.59 5.28 1.31
C TYR A 97 -4.60 5.73 2.36
N ALA A 98 -5.51 6.62 1.97
CA ALA A 98 -6.58 7.06 2.85
C ALA A 98 -7.95 6.64 2.31
N ASP A 99 -8.84 6.30 3.22
CA ASP A 99 -10.25 6.05 2.95
C ASP A 99 -11.08 6.42 4.18
N SER A 100 -12.28 6.96 3.96
CA SER A 100 -13.27 7.30 5.01
C SER A 100 -12.68 8.09 6.20
N GLY A 101 -11.75 9.02 5.91
CA GLY A 101 -11.11 9.90 6.90
C GLY A 101 -9.97 9.27 7.69
N LEU A 102 -9.57 8.04 7.40
CA LEU A 102 -8.43 7.38 8.02
C LEU A 102 -7.30 7.13 7.00
N LEU A 103 -6.06 7.27 7.46
CA LEU A 103 -4.87 6.86 6.72
C LEU A 103 -4.48 5.44 7.13
N TYR A 104 -4.32 4.55 6.17
CA TYR A 104 -3.87 3.17 6.40
C TYR A 104 -2.40 3.03 6.01
N VAL A 105 -1.58 2.54 6.95
CA VAL A 105 -0.15 2.32 6.76
C VAL A 105 0.21 0.93 7.26
N SER A 106 0.94 0.17 6.47
CA SER A 106 1.33 -1.19 6.83
C SER A 106 2.75 -1.54 6.40
N SER A 107 3.32 -2.52 7.07
CA SER A 107 4.54 -3.19 6.66
C SER A 107 4.59 -4.61 7.23
N GLY A 108 5.27 -5.53 6.54
CA GLY A 108 5.21 -6.93 6.94
C GLY A 108 6.40 -7.76 6.49
N TYR A 109 7.64 -7.22 6.56
CA TYR A 109 8.82 -7.97 6.16
C TYR A 109 8.88 -9.34 6.83
N VAL A 110 9.12 -10.37 6.04
CA VAL A 110 8.94 -11.77 6.45
C VAL A 110 9.83 -12.18 7.61
N LEU A 111 11.02 -11.60 7.73
CA LEU A 111 11.98 -11.91 8.79
C LEU A 111 11.75 -11.10 10.09
N ASP A 112 10.91 -10.07 10.05
CA ASP A 112 10.64 -9.24 11.21
C ASP A 112 9.52 -9.82 12.09
N LYS A 113 9.64 -9.54 13.39
CA LYS A 113 8.58 -9.81 14.35
C LYS A 113 7.44 -8.81 14.28
N LYS A 114 7.72 -7.58 13.85
CA LYS A 114 6.75 -6.49 13.72
C LYS A 114 6.16 -6.50 12.31
N LYS A 115 4.84 -6.64 12.20
CA LYS A 115 4.09 -6.63 10.94
C LYS A 115 2.81 -5.82 11.11
N PRO A 116 2.94 -4.51 11.41
CA PRO A 116 1.78 -3.70 11.77
C PRO A 116 0.93 -3.34 10.56
N LEU A 117 -0.34 -3.10 10.87
CA LEU A 117 -1.28 -2.38 10.03
C LEU A 117 -1.96 -1.33 10.92
N PHE A 118 -1.71 -0.06 10.65
CA PHE A 118 -2.25 1.09 11.37
C PHE A 118 -3.39 1.74 10.60
N ALA A 119 -4.38 2.24 11.33
CA ALA A 119 -5.32 3.26 10.87
C ALA A 119 -5.13 4.53 11.71
N ILE A 120 -4.88 5.67 11.06
CA ILE A 120 -4.46 6.91 11.69
C ILE A 120 -5.48 7.99 11.40
N ARG A 121 -5.84 8.78 12.44
CA ARG A 121 -6.68 9.98 12.31
C ARG A 121 -5.85 11.19 11.93
N PRO A 122 -6.43 12.18 11.24
CA PRO A 122 -5.73 13.43 10.95
C PRO A 122 -5.39 14.22 12.23
N GLY A 123 -4.43 15.15 12.13
CA GLY A 123 -4.11 16.10 13.18
C GLY A 123 -2.89 15.77 14.04
N ALA A 124 -2.24 14.63 13.84
CA ALA A 124 -1.01 14.28 14.58
C ALA A 124 0.12 15.31 14.35
N THR A 125 0.88 15.59 15.41
CA THR A 125 2.03 16.51 15.39
C THR A 125 3.15 16.00 16.29
N GLY A 126 4.41 16.20 15.90
CA GLY A 126 5.59 15.82 16.70
C GLY A 126 5.54 14.35 17.12
N ASP A 127 5.61 14.08 18.41
CA ASP A 127 5.61 12.72 18.99
C ASP A 127 4.20 12.24 19.40
N SER A 128 3.14 12.90 18.94
CA SER A 128 1.76 12.64 19.40
C SER A 128 1.23 11.23 19.07
N LEU A 129 1.86 10.51 18.15
CA LEU A 129 1.50 9.11 17.83
C LEU A 129 2.14 8.08 18.77
N GLY A 130 3.01 8.52 19.70
CA GLY A 130 3.66 7.65 20.65
C GLY A 130 4.63 6.65 20.04
N LYS A 131 5.15 5.76 20.91
CA LYS A 131 6.02 4.66 20.47
C LYS A 131 5.29 3.34 20.69
N GLU A 132 4.99 2.63 19.58
CA GLU A 132 4.39 1.27 19.62
C GLU A 132 2.98 1.19 20.26
N GLU A 133 2.28 2.31 20.34
CA GLU A 133 0.90 2.33 20.81
C GLU A 133 -0.03 1.70 19.77
N THR A 134 -1.12 1.09 20.22
CA THR A 134 -2.11 0.45 19.34
C THR A 134 -3.41 1.22 19.25
N SER A 135 -3.60 2.20 20.10
CA SER A 135 -4.72 3.14 20.10
C SER A 135 -4.39 4.35 20.96
N ASN A 136 -4.64 5.54 20.44
CA ASN A 136 -4.58 6.83 21.15
C ASN A 136 -5.47 7.85 20.40
N ASP A 137 -5.32 9.14 20.65
CA ASP A 137 -6.14 10.18 20.00
C ASP A 137 -5.97 10.16 18.46
N TYR A 138 -4.80 9.78 17.95
CA TYR A 138 -4.47 9.76 16.52
C TYR A 138 -4.39 8.36 15.92
N ILE A 139 -4.02 7.33 16.68
CA ILE A 139 -4.09 5.93 16.23
C ILE A 139 -5.50 5.43 16.51
N ALA A 140 -6.34 5.34 15.46
CA ALA A 140 -7.68 4.78 15.57
C ALA A 140 -7.62 3.32 16.03
N TRP A 141 -6.72 2.55 15.43
CA TRP A 141 -6.41 1.17 15.78
C TRP A 141 -5.11 0.70 15.15
N CYS A 142 -4.54 -0.37 15.69
CA CYS A 142 -3.41 -1.07 15.12
C CYS A 142 -3.56 -2.59 15.28
N GLN A 143 -3.41 -3.30 14.17
CA GLN A 143 -3.25 -4.75 14.14
C GLN A 143 -1.76 -5.10 14.03
N LYS A 144 -1.16 -5.63 15.13
CA LYS A 144 0.30 -5.82 15.25
C LYS A 144 0.92 -6.85 14.30
N GLN A 145 0.09 -7.76 13.73
CA GLN A 145 0.54 -8.90 12.93
C GLN A 145 -0.26 -9.09 11.65
N ALA A 146 -0.85 -8.01 11.12
CA ALA A 146 -1.69 -8.04 9.93
C ALA A 146 -1.02 -7.46 8.68
N GLY A 147 0.09 -6.73 8.84
CA GLY A 147 0.76 -6.08 7.72
C GLY A 147 1.29 -7.08 6.68
N PRO A 148 0.98 -6.89 5.39
CA PRO A 148 1.55 -7.65 4.29
C PRO A 148 2.98 -7.19 3.99
N TYR A 149 3.76 -8.02 3.30
CA TYR A 149 5.12 -7.67 2.89
C TYR A 149 5.10 -6.83 1.60
N ASN A 150 4.72 -7.42 0.47
CA ASN A 150 4.71 -6.75 -0.83
C ASN A 150 3.37 -6.05 -1.12
N PRO A 151 2.20 -6.72 -1.05
CA PRO A 151 0.94 -6.09 -1.44
C PRO A 151 0.56 -4.92 -0.52
N SER A 152 -0.02 -3.87 -1.07
CA SER A 152 -0.77 -2.90 -0.28
C SER A 152 -2.12 -3.49 0.12
N THR A 153 -2.69 -3.01 1.22
CA THR A 153 -4.06 -3.36 1.62
C THR A 153 -5.08 -2.58 0.80
N ILE A 154 -6.36 -2.96 0.84
CA ILE A 154 -7.43 -2.22 0.17
C ILE A 154 -8.67 -2.14 1.05
N VAL A 155 -9.28 -0.94 1.11
CA VAL A 155 -10.63 -0.75 1.65
C VAL A 155 -11.63 -0.84 0.50
N TYR A 156 -12.70 -1.59 0.71
CA TYR A 156 -13.84 -1.64 -0.18
C TYR A 156 -15.14 -1.71 0.63
N GLY A 157 -15.95 -0.65 0.53
CA GLY A 157 -17.06 -0.41 1.44
C GLY A 157 -16.56 -0.14 2.87
N ASP A 158 -17.08 -0.86 3.85
CA ASP A 158 -16.68 -0.77 5.26
C ASP A 158 -15.60 -1.79 5.67
N LEU A 159 -15.03 -2.53 4.71
CA LEU A 159 -14.12 -3.63 4.95
C LEU A 159 -12.73 -3.36 4.39
N LEU A 160 -11.71 -3.69 5.18
CA LEU A 160 -10.31 -3.65 4.80
C LEU A 160 -9.81 -5.07 4.55
N TYR A 161 -9.31 -5.32 3.35
CA TYR A 161 -8.77 -6.61 2.92
C TYR A 161 -7.25 -6.59 2.92
N VAL A 162 -6.67 -7.64 3.48
CA VAL A 162 -5.23 -7.84 3.59
C VAL A 162 -4.84 -9.12 2.85
N LEU A 163 -4.20 -8.94 1.71
CA LEU A 163 -3.59 -10.03 0.96
C LEU A 163 -2.14 -10.21 1.44
N LEU A 164 -1.82 -11.38 1.93
CA LEU A 164 -0.46 -11.71 2.35
C LEU A 164 0.30 -12.43 1.23
N ASP A 165 1.54 -12.07 1.05
CA ASP A 165 2.46 -12.58 0.02
C ASP A 165 2.51 -14.11 -0.11
N ARG A 166 2.27 -14.84 0.98
CA ARG A 166 2.23 -16.30 1.00
C ARG A 166 0.87 -16.94 0.71
N GLY A 167 -0.10 -16.18 0.22
CA GLY A 167 -1.40 -16.70 -0.19
C GLY A 167 -2.40 -16.86 0.94
N PHE A 168 -2.54 -15.86 1.76
CA PHE A 168 -3.63 -15.74 2.73
C PHE A 168 -4.38 -14.44 2.51
N LEU A 169 -5.69 -14.48 2.67
CA LEU A 169 -6.55 -13.30 2.69
C LEU A 169 -7.17 -13.16 4.08
N ALA A 170 -7.14 -11.95 4.63
CA ALA A 170 -7.82 -11.59 5.87
C ALA A 170 -8.69 -10.36 5.66
N CYS A 171 -9.68 -10.17 6.52
CA CYS A 171 -10.59 -9.04 6.45
C CYS A 171 -10.83 -8.45 7.83
N TYR A 172 -10.84 -7.13 7.87
CA TYR A 172 -11.07 -6.31 9.06
C TYR A 172 -12.16 -5.30 8.77
N ASP A 173 -12.87 -4.88 9.80
CA ASP A 173 -13.69 -3.68 9.76
C ASP A 173 -12.74 -2.47 9.62
N ALA A 174 -12.88 -1.69 8.56
CA ALA A 174 -11.94 -0.63 8.23
C ALA A 174 -11.87 0.46 9.32
N LYS A 175 -13.01 0.81 9.90
CA LYS A 175 -13.11 1.89 10.89
C LYS A 175 -12.58 1.50 12.27
N THR A 176 -12.78 0.25 12.68
CA THR A 176 -12.49 -0.22 14.04
C THR A 176 -11.30 -1.16 14.15
N GLY A 177 -10.81 -1.69 13.03
CA GLY A 177 -9.78 -2.72 12.99
C GLY A 177 -10.23 -4.08 13.53
N LYS A 178 -11.53 -4.25 13.87
CA LYS A 178 -12.04 -5.53 14.34
C LYS A 178 -11.95 -6.57 13.24
N GLN A 179 -11.37 -7.72 13.57
CA GLN A 179 -11.27 -8.83 12.64
C GLN A 179 -12.66 -9.34 12.24
N VAL A 180 -12.95 -9.37 10.94
CA VAL A 180 -14.16 -9.94 10.34
C VAL A 180 -13.95 -11.42 10.08
N TYR A 181 -12.87 -11.75 9.34
CA TYR A 181 -12.32 -13.11 9.30
C TYR A 181 -10.79 -13.07 9.32
N GLY A 182 -10.19 -14.04 9.97
CA GLY A 182 -8.73 -14.15 10.08
C GLY A 182 -8.09 -14.65 8.78
N LYS A 183 -6.79 -14.94 8.85
CA LYS A 183 -6.00 -15.43 7.72
C LYS A 183 -6.59 -16.73 7.15
N GLN A 184 -7.29 -16.63 6.03
CA GLN A 184 -7.83 -17.75 5.27
C GLN A 184 -6.85 -18.12 4.16
N ARG A 185 -6.52 -19.41 4.04
CA ARG A 185 -5.65 -19.89 2.97
C ARG A 185 -6.35 -19.83 1.63
N ILE A 186 -5.73 -19.16 0.65
CA ILE A 186 -6.17 -19.16 -0.74
C ILE A 186 -5.80 -20.53 -1.34
N PRO A 187 -6.76 -21.35 -1.79
CA PRO A 187 -6.47 -22.64 -2.37
C PRO A 187 -5.53 -22.53 -3.58
N ASN A 188 -4.40 -23.22 -3.54
CA ASN A 188 -3.32 -23.15 -4.54
C ASN A 188 -2.70 -21.76 -4.75
N GLY A 189 -3.09 -20.76 -3.96
CA GLY A 189 -2.54 -19.41 -4.01
C GLY A 189 -1.17 -19.34 -3.30
N LYS A 190 -0.18 -18.78 -3.98
CA LYS A 190 1.17 -18.55 -3.45
C LYS A 190 1.81 -17.38 -4.19
N ASN A 191 2.81 -16.76 -3.60
CA ASN A 191 3.63 -15.72 -4.22
C ASN A 191 2.77 -14.56 -4.77
N PHE A 192 2.31 -13.70 -3.87
CA PHE A 192 1.57 -12.49 -4.25
C PHE A 192 2.46 -11.26 -4.05
N THR A 193 2.85 -10.62 -5.13
CA THR A 193 3.54 -9.32 -5.13
C THR A 193 2.58 -8.19 -5.51
N ALA A 194 1.67 -8.44 -6.45
CA ALA A 194 0.62 -7.50 -6.83
C ALA A 194 -0.35 -7.20 -5.67
N SER A 195 -0.74 -5.95 -5.53
CA SER A 195 -1.80 -5.55 -4.59
C SER A 195 -3.16 -6.02 -5.07
N PRO A 196 -4.11 -6.34 -4.17
CA PRO A 196 -5.48 -6.64 -4.54
C PRO A 196 -6.18 -5.41 -5.13
N TRP A 197 -7.18 -5.63 -5.97
CA TRP A 197 -8.09 -4.59 -6.44
C TRP A 197 -9.53 -5.00 -6.26
N ALA A 198 -10.44 -4.03 -6.31
CA ALA A 198 -11.87 -4.25 -6.09
C ALA A 198 -12.70 -3.69 -7.25
N TYR A 199 -13.71 -4.46 -7.65
CA TYR A 199 -14.65 -4.04 -8.68
C TYR A 199 -15.97 -4.83 -8.57
N GLU A 200 -17.10 -4.15 -8.69
CA GLU A 200 -18.46 -4.75 -8.70
C GLU A 200 -18.69 -5.80 -7.61
N GLY A 201 -18.44 -5.43 -6.34
CA GLY A 201 -18.69 -6.30 -5.21
C GLY A 201 -17.72 -7.50 -5.09
N LYS A 202 -16.56 -7.40 -5.71
CA LYS A 202 -15.53 -8.46 -5.72
C LYS A 202 -14.16 -7.91 -5.37
N ILE A 203 -13.35 -8.78 -4.76
CA ILE A 203 -11.93 -8.55 -4.51
C ILE A 203 -11.14 -9.51 -5.39
N PHE A 204 -10.16 -8.98 -6.09
CA PHE A 204 -9.30 -9.73 -7.01
C PHE A 204 -7.87 -9.76 -6.49
N CYS A 205 -7.25 -10.93 -6.54
CA CYS A 205 -5.89 -11.16 -6.09
C CYS A 205 -5.12 -11.89 -7.20
N LEU A 206 -4.15 -11.20 -7.83
CA LEU A 206 -3.28 -11.78 -8.86
C LEU A 206 -2.00 -12.31 -8.21
N ASN A 207 -1.66 -13.56 -8.45
CA ASN A 207 -0.38 -14.12 -8.01
C ASN A 207 0.71 -14.00 -9.11
N GLU A 208 1.95 -14.35 -8.74
CA GLU A 208 3.08 -14.27 -9.68
C GLU A 208 2.97 -15.26 -10.85
N ASP A 209 2.24 -16.36 -10.70
CA ASP A 209 2.00 -17.36 -11.75
C ASP A 209 0.88 -16.93 -12.75
N GLY A 210 0.43 -15.67 -12.73
CA GLY A 210 -0.63 -15.16 -13.62
C GLY A 210 -2.05 -15.65 -13.29
N VAL A 211 -2.27 -16.15 -12.07
CA VAL A 211 -3.57 -16.63 -11.63
C VAL A 211 -4.28 -15.56 -10.80
N THR A 212 -5.47 -15.15 -11.24
CA THR A 212 -6.34 -14.22 -10.52
C THR A 212 -7.40 -14.98 -9.72
N PHE A 213 -7.38 -14.84 -8.42
CA PHE A 213 -8.38 -15.35 -7.49
C PHE A 213 -9.43 -14.26 -7.24
N VAL A 214 -10.71 -14.60 -7.43
CA VAL A 214 -11.83 -13.67 -7.32
C VAL A 214 -12.68 -14.04 -6.11
N PHE A 215 -12.75 -13.13 -5.14
CA PHE A 215 -13.54 -13.31 -3.92
C PHE A 215 -14.78 -12.43 -3.94
N ARG A 216 -15.85 -12.86 -3.27
CA ARG A 216 -16.96 -11.97 -2.94
C ARG A 216 -16.48 -10.94 -1.92
N ALA A 217 -16.71 -9.66 -2.19
CA ALA A 217 -16.53 -8.65 -1.16
C ALA A 217 -17.65 -8.79 -0.12
N GLY A 218 -17.28 -8.96 1.16
CA GLY A 218 -18.25 -9.17 2.22
C GLY A 218 -17.61 -9.71 3.50
N ARG A 219 -18.48 -10.02 4.48
CA ARG A 219 -18.05 -10.44 5.81
C ARG A 219 -17.72 -11.94 5.90
N GLU A 220 -17.88 -12.67 4.81
CA GLU A 220 -17.54 -14.09 4.71
C GLU A 220 -16.43 -14.31 3.69
N TYR A 221 -15.54 -15.26 3.95
CA TYR A 221 -14.53 -15.66 2.99
C TYR A 221 -15.13 -16.60 1.95
N GLU A 222 -15.33 -16.10 0.74
CA GLU A 222 -15.92 -16.87 -0.36
C GLU A 222 -15.10 -16.67 -1.64
N LEU A 223 -14.42 -17.74 -2.07
CA LEU A 223 -13.76 -17.80 -3.38
C LEU A 223 -14.80 -18.11 -4.46
N LEU A 224 -15.03 -17.16 -5.36
CA LEU A 224 -16.02 -17.28 -6.44
C LEU A 224 -15.46 -17.96 -7.68
N ARG A 225 -14.23 -17.61 -8.05
CA ARG A 225 -13.61 -18.07 -9.30
C ARG A 225 -12.10 -17.93 -9.25
N THR A 226 -11.44 -18.71 -10.09
CA THR A 226 -10.03 -18.60 -10.42
C THR A 226 -9.89 -18.47 -11.93
N ASN A 227 -9.13 -17.46 -12.39
CA ASN A 227 -8.86 -17.22 -13.80
C ASN A 227 -7.34 -17.24 -13.99
N SER A 228 -6.87 -17.96 -14.99
CA SER A 228 -5.45 -18.02 -15.34
C SER A 228 -5.20 -17.28 -16.66
N LEU A 229 -4.13 -16.52 -16.72
CA LEU A 229 -3.53 -16.13 -17.98
C LEU A 229 -2.91 -17.38 -18.62
N THR A 230 -2.71 -17.36 -19.93
CA THR A 230 -2.05 -18.46 -20.61
C THR A 230 -0.56 -18.51 -20.29
N ASP A 231 -0.10 -19.68 -19.97
CA ASP A 231 1.28 -20.23 -19.89
C ASP A 231 2.47 -19.36 -19.45
N ASP A 232 3.27 -19.90 -18.53
CA ASP A 232 4.62 -19.48 -18.09
C ASP A 232 4.91 -17.98 -18.13
N THR A 233 4.14 -17.20 -17.34
CA THR A 233 4.30 -15.76 -17.27
C THR A 233 4.47 -15.32 -15.82
N MET A 234 5.34 -14.35 -15.57
CA MET A 234 5.51 -13.76 -14.24
C MET A 234 4.72 -12.44 -14.13
N CYS A 235 3.86 -12.34 -13.11
CA CYS A 235 3.03 -11.19 -12.81
C CYS A 235 3.39 -10.59 -11.45
N MET A 236 4.06 -9.44 -11.43
CA MET A 236 4.42 -8.74 -10.19
C MET A 236 3.68 -7.40 -10.05
N ALA A 237 3.28 -6.80 -11.16
CA ALA A 237 2.61 -5.51 -11.15
C ALA A 237 1.13 -5.64 -10.76
N THR A 238 0.65 -4.69 -9.95
CA THR A 238 -0.79 -4.56 -9.69
C THR A 238 -1.52 -4.20 -10.99
N PRO A 239 -2.58 -4.95 -11.36
CA PRO A 239 -3.36 -4.63 -12.54
C PRO A 239 -4.01 -3.24 -12.49
N ALA A 240 -4.15 -2.60 -13.63
CA ALA A 240 -4.77 -1.29 -13.77
C ALA A 240 -6.12 -1.40 -14.50
N MET A 241 -7.11 -0.66 -14.01
CA MET A 241 -8.40 -0.52 -14.67
C MET A 241 -8.50 0.89 -15.28
N ALA A 242 -8.68 0.96 -16.60
CA ALA A 242 -8.79 2.22 -17.32
C ALA A 242 -9.75 2.08 -18.51
N GLN A 243 -10.67 3.02 -18.67
CA GLN A 243 -11.58 3.10 -19.81
C GLN A 243 -12.35 1.79 -20.08
N GLY A 244 -12.83 1.13 -19.03
CA GLY A 244 -13.56 -0.15 -19.14
C GLY A 244 -12.69 -1.38 -19.46
N LYS A 245 -11.37 -1.23 -19.42
CA LYS A 245 -10.39 -2.28 -19.69
C LYS A 245 -9.61 -2.64 -18.43
N LEU A 246 -9.23 -3.91 -18.31
CA LEU A 246 -8.29 -4.41 -17.31
C LEU A 246 -6.95 -4.66 -17.99
N LEU A 247 -5.90 -4.00 -17.50
CA LEU A 247 -4.54 -4.13 -17.99
C LEU A 247 -3.72 -4.94 -17.00
N ILE A 248 -3.15 -6.06 -17.45
CA ILE A 248 -2.27 -6.92 -16.66
C ILE A 248 -0.90 -6.95 -17.32
N ARG A 249 0.12 -6.47 -16.61
CA ARG A 249 1.51 -6.54 -17.06
C ARG A 249 2.12 -7.85 -16.60
N THR A 250 2.81 -8.50 -17.54
CA THR A 250 3.64 -9.69 -17.28
C THR A 250 5.12 -9.38 -17.62
N ASP A 251 6.00 -10.32 -17.40
CA ASP A 251 7.40 -10.23 -17.83
C ASP A 251 7.57 -10.15 -19.35
N SER A 252 6.64 -10.74 -20.11
CA SER A 252 6.69 -10.84 -21.58
C SER A 252 5.79 -9.83 -22.31
N GLY A 253 4.84 -9.15 -21.61
CA GLY A 253 3.92 -8.22 -22.29
C GLY A 253 2.85 -7.61 -21.41
N ILE A 254 1.84 -7.03 -22.06
CA ILE A 254 0.66 -6.45 -21.41
C ILE A 254 -0.60 -7.09 -22.01
N TYR A 255 -1.40 -7.71 -21.15
CA TYR A 255 -2.74 -8.16 -21.52
C TYR A 255 -3.72 -7.01 -21.35
N CYS A 256 -4.55 -6.77 -22.37
CA CYS A 256 -5.65 -5.84 -22.33
C CYS A 256 -6.96 -6.62 -22.44
N ILE A 257 -7.71 -6.69 -21.35
CA ILE A 257 -8.94 -7.45 -21.24
C ILE A 257 -10.10 -6.47 -21.19
N GLU A 258 -11.07 -6.63 -22.11
CA GLU A 258 -12.30 -5.84 -22.14
C GLU A 258 -13.51 -6.75 -22.32
N GLN A 259 -14.66 -6.26 -21.90
CA GLN A 259 -15.91 -6.96 -22.18
C GLN A 259 -16.20 -6.88 -23.68
N SER A 260 -16.33 -8.02 -24.34
CA SER A 260 -16.81 -8.03 -25.72
C SER A 260 -18.19 -7.39 -25.80
N ALA A 261 -18.40 -6.51 -26.78
CA ALA A 261 -19.74 -6.02 -27.07
C ALA A 261 -20.66 -7.23 -27.22
N LYS A 262 -21.78 -7.24 -26.49
CA LYS A 262 -22.80 -8.27 -26.72
C LYS A 262 -23.25 -8.12 -28.16
N PRO A 263 -23.31 -9.21 -28.95
CA PRO A 263 -23.81 -9.19 -30.30
C PRO A 263 -25.26 -8.72 -30.37
#